data_11aa7fa284d2bc9e9f74a4b12e267aa4
#
_entry.id   11aa7fa284d2bc9e9f74a4b12e267aa4
#
_cell.length_a   1.000
_cell.length_b   1.000
_cell.length_c   1.000
_cell.angle_alpha   90.00
_cell.angle_beta   90.00
_cell.angle_gamma   90.00
#
_symmetry.space_group_name_H-M   'P 1'
#
loop_
_entity.id
_entity.type
_entity.pdbx_description
1 polymer ?
#
loop_
_entity_poly.entity_id
_entity_poly.type
_entity_poly.pdbx_seq_one_letter_code
_entity_poly.pdbx_strand_id
1 'polypeptide(L)'
;MYKRQTYFSGPKVKWILDNVEGAREKAEAGDLYFGNMDTWVLWNLTGGTDGGVHITDPTNASRTMLMDVRKLQWDDSMCEVMGIPKSMLPEIKSSSEVYGYGRKNGLLIDTPIAGILGDQQAATFGQACFHKGMAKNTYGTGCFMLMNTGKELSLIHI
;
A
#
# COMPACT_ATOMS: atom_id res chain seq x y z
N MET A 1 3.86 2.67 -23.96
CA MET A 1 3.04 3.82 -23.48
C MET A 1 2.11 3.30 -22.38
N TYR A 2 2.44 3.51 -21.12
CA TYR A 2 1.59 3.08 -20.00
C TYR A 2 0.36 3.99 -19.96
N LYS A 3 -0.83 3.42 -20.13
CA LYS A 3 -2.06 4.19 -19.95
C LYS A 3 -2.21 4.47 -18.45
N ARG A 4 -2.32 5.75 -18.07
CA ARG A 4 -2.71 6.15 -16.72
C ARG A 4 -4.05 5.49 -16.39
N GLN A 5 -4.04 4.61 -15.41
CA GLN A 5 -5.26 3.91 -15.01
C GLN A 5 -5.83 4.55 -13.76
N THR A 6 -7.11 4.83 -13.77
CA THR A 6 -7.85 5.38 -12.62
C THR A 6 -8.08 4.34 -11.51
N TYR A 7 -7.67 3.10 -11.74
CA TYR A 7 -7.81 2.00 -10.80
C TYR A 7 -6.94 2.19 -9.55
N PHE A 8 -5.71 2.68 -9.72
CA PHE A 8 -4.73 2.85 -8.64
C PHE A 8 -5.01 4.07 -7.76
N SER A 9 -4.44 4.08 -6.55
CA SER A 9 -4.73 5.10 -5.54
C SER A 9 -4.17 6.48 -5.88
N GLY A 10 -2.98 6.59 -6.47
CA GLY A 10 -2.35 7.87 -6.77
C GLY A 10 -3.23 8.83 -7.57
N PRO A 11 -3.82 8.42 -8.72
CA PRO A 11 -4.74 9.27 -9.46
C PRO A 11 -5.98 9.70 -8.66
N LYS A 12 -6.46 8.86 -7.74
CA LYS A 12 -7.61 9.20 -6.87
C LYS A 12 -7.22 10.23 -5.83
N VAL A 13 -6.06 10.08 -5.20
CA VAL A 13 -5.51 11.06 -4.26
C VAL A 13 -5.32 12.41 -4.95
N LYS A 14 -4.68 12.41 -6.14
CA LYS A 14 -4.55 13.63 -6.94
C LYS A 14 -5.89 14.29 -7.19
N TRP A 15 -6.90 13.52 -7.60
CA TRP A 15 -8.23 14.07 -7.87
C TRP A 15 -8.84 14.72 -6.61
N ILE A 16 -8.71 14.07 -5.44
CA ILE A 16 -9.20 14.62 -4.16
C ILE A 16 -8.49 15.93 -3.85
N LEU A 17 -7.15 15.97 -3.94
CA LEU A 17 -6.37 17.17 -3.66
C LEU A 17 -6.69 18.34 -4.61
N ASP A 18 -7.06 18.04 -5.85
CA ASP A 18 -7.36 19.06 -6.87
C ASP A 18 -8.84 19.53 -6.84
N ASN A 19 -9.76 18.76 -6.27
CA ASN A 19 -11.21 19.03 -6.40
C ASN A 19 -11.95 19.19 -5.05
N VAL A 20 -11.34 18.78 -3.93
CA VAL A 20 -11.97 18.95 -2.61
C VAL A 20 -11.39 20.20 -1.95
N GLU A 21 -12.27 21.15 -1.61
CA GLU A 21 -11.89 22.42 -0.99
C GLU A 21 -11.09 22.21 0.30
N GLY A 22 -9.97 22.89 0.42
CA GLY A 22 -9.06 22.83 1.58
C GLY A 22 -8.24 21.55 1.72
N ALA A 23 -8.42 20.56 0.81
CA ALA A 23 -7.70 19.29 0.93
C ALA A 23 -6.19 19.46 0.64
N ARG A 24 -5.83 20.27 -0.36
CA ARG A 24 -4.44 20.51 -0.73
C ARG A 24 -3.69 21.24 0.37
N GLU A 25 -4.26 22.31 0.89
CA GLU A 25 -3.68 23.12 1.97
C GLU A 25 -3.44 22.27 3.22
N LYS A 26 -4.40 21.41 3.58
CA LYS A 26 -4.25 20.48 4.71
C LYS A 26 -3.20 19.43 4.46
N ALA A 27 -3.09 18.91 3.24
CA ALA A 27 -2.06 17.93 2.88
C ALA A 27 -0.65 18.55 2.95
N GLU A 28 -0.48 19.77 2.46
CA GLU A 28 0.79 20.52 2.51
C GLU A 28 1.15 20.93 3.95
N ALA A 29 0.15 21.22 4.79
CA ALA A 29 0.34 21.48 6.22
C ALA A 29 0.68 20.22 7.04
N GLY A 30 0.51 19.01 6.47
CA GLY A 30 0.72 17.74 7.18
C GLY A 30 -0.48 17.27 8.00
N ASP A 31 -1.64 17.86 7.80
CA ASP A 31 -2.88 17.55 8.54
C ASP A 31 -3.69 16.40 7.90
N LEU A 32 -3.24 15.89 6.75
CA LEU A 32 -3.88 14.77 6.06
C LEU A 32 -2.92 13.60 5.92
N TYR A 33 -3.42 12.41 6.22
CA TYR A 33 -2.75 11.15 5.97
C TYR A 33 -3.45 10.38 4.85
N PHE A 34 -2.65 9.78 4.00
CA PHE A 34 -3.11 8.82 3.01
C PHE A 34 -2.87 7.39 3.50
N GLY A 35 -3.78 6.48 3.19
CA GLY A 35 -3.60 5.05 3.38
C GLY A 35 -4.52 4.27 2.47
N ASN A 36 -4.06 3.12 1.99
CA ASN A 36 -4.93 2.09 1.48
C ASN A 36 -5.61 1.39 2.68
N MET A 37 -6.42 0.37 2.43
CA MET A 37 -7.18 -0.32 3.48
C MET A 37 -6.30 -0.96 4.55
N ASP A 38 -5.14 -1.48 4.17
CA ASP A 38 -4.13 -2.04 5.08
C ASP A 38 -3.67 -1.01 6.12
N THR A 39 -3.24 0.16 5.65
CA THR A 39 -2.82 1.28 6.50
C THR A 39 -3.94 1.73 7.43
N TRP A 40 -5.16 1.87 6.89
CA TRP A 40 -6.32 2.29 7.68
C TRP A 40 -6.64 1.31 8.80
N VAL A 41 -6.63 0.00 8.50
CA VAL A 41 -6.89 -1.05 9.49
C VAL A 41 -5.81 -1.07 10.55
N LEU A 42 -4.52 -1.07 10.15
CA LEU A 42 -3.40 -1.07 11.08
C LEU A 42 -3.43 0.17 12.00
N TRP A 43 -3.62 1.35 11.42
CA TRP A 43 -3.69 2.60 12.17
C TRP A 43 -4.78 2.57 13.25
N ASN A 44 -5.99 2.09 12.90
CA ASN A 44 -7.08 1.95 13.87
C ASN A 44 -6.83 0.87 14.93
N LEU A 45 -6.23 -0.24 14.56
CA LEU A 45 -5.92 -1.33 15.51
C LEU A 45 -4.86 -0.91 16.53
N THR A 46 -3.93 -0.06 16.14
CA THR A 46 -2.80 0.35 17.00
C THR A 46 -3.07 1.61 17.83
N GLY A 47 -4.14 2.36 17.56
CA GLY A 47 -4.49 3.52 18.38
C GLY A 47 -5.23 4.63 17.65
N GLY A 48 -5.21 4.65 16.33
CA GLY A 48 -5.83 5.73 15.56
C GLY A 48 -5.16 7.08 15.84
N THR A 49 -5.94 8.07 16.23
CA THR A 49 -5.45 9.40 16.63
C THR A 49 -4.62 9.41 17.92
N ASP A 50 -4.67 8.32 18.70
CA ASP A 50 -3.95 8.19 19.97
C ASP A 50 -2.67 7.34 19.80
N GLY A 51 -1.85 7.67 18.79
CA GLY A 51 -0.56 7.02 18.56
C GLY A 51 -0.61 5.79 17.67
N GLY A 52 -1.63 5.68 16.81
CA GLY A 52 -1.68 4.66 15.78
C GLY A 52 -0.53 4.75 14.79
N VAL A 53 -0.02 3.62 14.33
CA VAL A 53 1.10 3.58 13.39
C VAL A 53 0.61 3.78 11.95
N HIS A 54 1.28 4.66 11.20
CA HIS A 54 0.97 5.01 9.82
C HIS A 54 1.94 4.31 8.86
N ILE A 55 1.65 3.05 8.57
CA ILE A 55 2.53 2.12 7.85
C ILE A 55 1.76 1.38 6.75
N THR A 56 2.46 1.04 5.68
CA THR A 56 2.05 0.12 4.63
C THR A 56 3.18 -0.86 4.30
N ASP A 57 2.93 -1.85 3.45
CA ASP A 57 3.94 -2.78 2.96
C ASP A 57 4.17 -2.62 1.45
N PRO A 58 5.25 -3.19 0.87
CA PRO A 58 5.54 -3.07 -0.55
C PRO A 58 4.43 -3.64 -1.45
N THR A 59 3.70 -4.65 -1.02
CA THR A 59 2.64 -5.26 -1.84
C THR A 59 1.45 -4.31 -2.02
N ASN A 60 1.06 -3.59 -0.98
CA ASN A 60 0.04 -2.55 -1.03
C ASN A 60 0.55 -1.25 -1.66
N ALA A 61 1.75 -0.80 -1.31
CA ALA A 61 2.36 0.40 -1.88
C ALA A 61 2.53 0.30 -3.40
N SER A 62 2.84 -0.88 -3.93
CA SER A 62 2.94 -1.14 -5.39
C SER A 62 1.62 -0.91 -6.14
N ARG A 63 0.49 -0.85 -5.43
CA ARG A 63 -0.84 -0.60 -6.00
C ARG A 63 -1.24 0.89 -6.01
N THR A 64 -0.30 1.79 -5.76
CA THR A 64 -0.56 3.23 -5.69
C THR A 64 -0.15 4.01 -6.94
N MET A 65 0.76 3.49 -7.76
CA MET A 65 1.52 4.19 -8.81
C MET A 65 2.52 5.22 -8.25
N LEU A 66 2.81 5.20 -6.95
CA LEU A 66 3.69 6.15 -6.29
C LEU A 66 4.98 5.50 -5.78
N MET A 67 5.09 4.16 -5.83
CA MET A 67 6.25 3.42 -5.34
C MET A 67 7.21 3.05 -6.48
N ASP A 68 8.52 3.29 -6.26
CA ASP A 68 9.58 2.67 -7.05
C ASP A 68 9.72 1.19 -6.64
N VAL A 69 9.31 0.29 -7.54
CA VAL A 69 9.31 -1.15 -7.28
C VAL A 69 10.70 -1.78 -7.16
N ARG A 70 11.76 -1.07 -7.56
CA ARG A 70 13.15 -1.54 -7.44
C ARG A 70 13.74 -1.17 -6.09
N LYS A 71 13.41 0.04 -5.62
CA LYS A 71 13.91 0.57 -4.34
C LYS A 71 13.00 0.23 -3.17
N LEU A 72 11.74 -0.17 -3.44
CA LEU A 72 10.67 -0.38 -2.46
C LEU A 72 10.44 0.86 -1.58
N GLN A 73 10.48 2.03 -2.21
CA GLN A 73 10.32 3.34 -1.57
C GLN A 73 9.38 4.21 -2.40
N TRP A 74 8.81 5.24 -1.80
CA TRP A 74 8.04 6.23 -2.54
C TRP A 74 8.93 6.93 -3.58
N ASP A 75 8.44 7.04 -4.80
CA ASP A 75 9.12 7.67 -5.92
C ASP A 75 8.88 9.18 -5.89
N ASP A 76 9.94 9.94 -5.66
CA ASP A 76 9.87 11.41 -5.57
C ASP A 76 9.32 12.04 -6.85
N SER A 77 9.76 11.54 -8.00
CA SER A 77 9.33 12.09 -9.30
C SER A 77 7.86 11.81 -9.58
N MET A 78 7.35 10.63 -9.19
CA MET A 78 5.93 10.31 -9.34
C MET A 78 5.06 11.10 -8.38
N CYS A 79 5.52 11.30 -7.14
CA CYS A 79 4.84 12.16 -6.17
C CYS A 79 4.75 13.60 -6.67
N GLU A 80 5.85 14.13 -7.21
CA GLU A 80 5.91 15.48 -7.79
C GLU A 80 4.97 15.63 -9.00
N VAL A 81 5.04 14.71 -9.97
CA VAL A 81 4.16 14.73 -11.17
C VAL A 81 2.68 14.65 -10.82
N MET A 82 2.34 13.94 -9.73
CA MET A 82 0.97 13.84 -9.25
C MET A 82 0.60 14.96 -8.27
N GLY A 83 1.56 15.78 -7.84
CA GLY A 83 1.34 16.85 -6.86
C GLY A 83 0.88 16.30 -5.50
N ILE A 84 1.45 15.16 -5.08
CA ILE A 84 1.11 14.49 -3.82
C ILE A 84 2.25 14.72 -2.81
N PRO A 85 2.01 15.44 -1.70
CA PRO A 85 3.00 15.62 -0.65
C PRO A 85 3.40 14.27 -0.02
N LYS A 86 4.71 13.99 0.05
CA LYS A 86 5.20 12.74 0.66
C LYS A 86 4.88 12.65 2.16
N SER A 87 4.74 13.78 2.83
CA SER A 87 4.37 13.86 4.26
C SER A 87 3.06 13.17 4.58
N MET A 88 2.16 13.03 3.61
CA MET A 88 0.89 12.34 3.79
C MET A 88 0.95 10.83 3.55
N LEU A 89 2.07 10.30 3.02
CA LEU A 89 2.21 8.89 2.68
C LEU A 89 2.71 8.08 3.88
N PRO A 90 2.20 6.83 4.05
CA PRO A 90 2.65 5.94 5.12
C PRO A 90 4.11 5.49 4.92
N GLU A 91 4.79 5.14 6.00
CA GLU A 91 6.10 4.48 5.92
C GLU A 91 5.95 3.09 5.28
N ILE A 92 6.80 2.77 4.30
CA ILE A 92 6.83 1.42 3.70
C ILE A 92 7.76 0.54 4.52
N LYS A 93 7.22 -0.52 5.12
CA LYS A 93 7.95 -1.50 5.91
C LYS A 93 7.86 -2.91 5.29
N SER A 94 8.67 -3.84 5.79
CA SER A 94 8.59 -5.24 5.37
C SER A 94 7.17 -5.79 5.56
N SER A 95 6.74 -6.69 4.68
CA SER A 95 5.44 -7.36 4.83
C SER A 95 5.36 -8.30 6.05
N SER A 96 6.49 -8.55 6.73
CA SER A 96 6.61 -9.43 7.89
C SER A 96 7.59 -8.86 8.92
N GLU A 97 7.08 -7.99 9.79
CA GLU A 97 7.78 -7.47 10.98
C GLU A 97 6.74 -6.97 11.98
N VAL A 98 7.11 -6.79 13.23
CA VAL A 98 6.20 -6.22 14.24
C VAL A 98 6.08 -4.72 14.01
N TYR A 99 4.92 -4.26 13.59
CA TYR A 99 4.63 -2.84 13.32
C TYR A 99 4.17 -2.09 14.55
N GLY A 100 3.51 -2.78 15.45
CA GLY A 100 2.92 -2.24 16.67
C GLY A 100 2.09 -3.30 17.38
N TYR A 101 1.39 -2.85 18.41
CA TYR A 101 0.54 -3.70 19.23
C TYR A 101 -0.90 -3.18 19.21
N GLY A 102 -1.83 -4.09 19.39
CA GLY A 102 -3.24 -3.73 19.54
C GLY A 102 -3.46 -2.74 20.68
N ARG A 103 -4.29 -1.73 20.44
CA ARG A 103 -4.57 -0.65 21.41
C ARG A 103 -5.15 -1.18 22.72
N LYS A 104 -4.84 -0.50 23.84
CA LYS A 104 -5.21 -0.91 25.21
C LYS A 104 -6.72 -1.13 25.45
N ASN A 105 -7.59 -0.48 24.69
CA ASN A 105 -9.04 -0.59 24.83
C ASN A 105 -9.70 -1.34 23.66
N GLY A 106 -8.92 -2.14 22.90
CA GLY A 106 -9.38 -2.91 21.75
C GLY A 106 -9.50 -4.41 22.02
N LEU A 107 -10.05 -5.12 21.06
CA LEU A 107 -10.16 -6.60 21.10
C LEU A 107 -8.80 -7.32 21.05
N LEU A 108 -7.77 -6.65 20.54
CA LEU A 108 -6.42 -7.20 20.33
C LEU A 108 -5.40 -6.56 21.29
N ILE A 109 -5.78 -6.35 22.56
CA ILE A 109 -4.91 -5.72 23.57
C ILE A 109 -3.54 -6.41 23.58
N ASP A 110 -2.48 -5.60 23.47
CA ASP A 110 -1.07 -6.04 23.53
C ASP A 110 -0.69 -7.16 22.55
N THR A 111 -1.58 -7.49 21.61
CA THR A 111 -1.29 -8.46 20.54
C THR A 111 -0.41 -7.81 19.49
N PRO A 112 0.78 -8.38 19.15
CA PRO A 112 1.62 -7.84 18.10
C PRO A 112 0.96 -7.99 16.73
N ILE A 113 0.99 -6.92 15.94
CA ILE A 113 0.55 -6.94 14.55
C ILE A 113 1.81 -7.04 13.69
N ALA A 114 2.01 -8.22 13.08
CA ALA A 114 3.30 -8.59 12.51
C ALA A 114 3.24 -9.01 11.03
N GLY A 115 2.14 -8.78 10.34
CA GLY A 115 2.01 -9.10 8.93
C GLY A 115 1.04 -8.18 8.21
N ILE A 116 1.45 -7.66 7.06
CA ILE A 116 0.62 -6.90 6.12
C ILE A 116 0.91 -7.42 4.72
N LEU A 117 -0.15 -7.74 3.97
CA LEU A 117 -0.06 -8.19 2.59
C LEU A 117 -1.30 -7.74 1.83
N GLY A 118 -1.13 -7.34 0.56
CA GLY A 118 -2.25 -7.24 -0.35
C GLY A 118 -2.91 -8.62 -0.55
N ASP A 119 -4.22 -8.67 -0.74
CA ASP A 119 -5.00 -9.91 -0.80
C ASP A 119 -4.48 -10.91 -1.84
N GLN A 120 -4.09 -10.42 -3.01
CA GLN A 120 -3.57 -11.26 -4.09
C GLN A 120 -2.16 -11.80 -3.78
N GLN A 121 -1.31 -11.02 -3.12
CA GLN A 121 0.01 -11.44 -2.66
C GLN A 121 -0.10 -12.42 -1.49
N ALA A 122 -1.01 -12.17 -0.57
CA ALA A 122 -1.33 -13.10 0.52
C ALA A 122 -1.80 -14.45 -0.03
N ALA A 123 -2.68 -14.46 -1.03
CA ALA A 123 -3.12 -15.68 -1.71
C ALA A 123 -1.96 -16.40 -2.42
N THR A 124 -1.04 -15.65 -3.05
CA THR A 124 0.15 -16.22 -3.71
C THR A 124 1.06 -16.91 -2.69
N PHE A 125 1.25 -16.29 -1.54
CA PHE A 125 2.01 -16.87 -0.42
C PHE A 125 1.27 -18.08 0.18
N GLY A 126 -0.03 -17.96 0.43
CA GLY A 126 -0.84 -19.02 1.02
C GLY A 126 -0.98 -20.26 0.13
N GLN A 127 -0.85 -20.10 -1.19
CA GLN A 127 -0.77 -21.21 -2.14
C GLN A 127 0.65 -21.72 -2.40
N ALA A 128 1.61 -21.31 -1.55
CA ALA A 128 3.00 -21.74 -1.58
C ALA A 128 3.72 -21.49 -2.94
N CYS A 129 3.37 -20.43 -3.65
CA CYS A 129 4.02 -20.05 -4.91
C CYS A 129 5.38 -19.38 -4.65
N PHE A 130 6.31 -20.08 -4.01
CA PHE A 130 7.58 -19.54 -3.54
C PHE A 130 8.71 -19.56 -4.58
N HIS A 131 8.57 -20.32 -5.64
CA HIS A 131 9.63 -20.47 -6.64
C HIS A 131 9.26 -19.78 -7.95
N LYS A 132 10.27 -19.27 -8.67
CA LYS A 132 10.12 -18.69 -10.00
C LYS A 132 9.37 -19.64 -10.93
N GLY A 133 8.35 -19.12 -11.61
CA GLY A 133 7.48 -19.87 -12.52
C GLY A 133 6.23 -20.43 -11.86
N MET A 134 6.13 -20.47 -10.53
CA MET A 134 4.91 -20.88 -9.85
C MET A 134 3.86 -19.76 -9.96
N ALA A 135 2.63 -20.16 -10.21
CA ALA A 135 1.51 -19.23 -10.39
C ALA A 135 0.28 -19.69 -9.63
N LYS A 136 -0.50 -18.71 -9.20
CA LYS A 136 -1.85 -18.93 -8.67
C LYS A 136 -2.87 -18.21 -9.56
N ASN A 137 -4.09 -18.68 -9.54
CA ASN A 137 -5.21 -17.98 -10.16
C ASN A 137 -6.39 -17.94 -9.20
N THR A 138 -6.90 -16.74 -8.94
CA THR A 138 -8.06 -16.53 -8.07
C THR A 138 -9.25 -16.15 -8.94
N TYR A 139 -10.32 -16.91 -8.82
CA TYR A 139 -11.62 -16.62 -9.42
C TYR A 139 -12.60 -16.17 -8.34
N GLY A 140 -13.10 -14.95 -8.46
CA GLY A 140 -14.06 -14.33 -7.58
C GLY A 140 -14.84 -13.27 -8.35
N THR A 141 -15.09 -12.11 -7.74
CA THR A 141 -15.65 -10.93 -8.43
C THR A 141 -14.77 -10.50 -9.61
N GLY A 142 -13.45 -10.72 -9.50
CA GLY A 142 -12.47 -10.61 -10.59
C GLY A 142 -11.65 -11.89 -10.72
N CYS A 143 -10.92 -12.00 -11.83
CA CYS A 143 -9.96 -13.08 -12.08
C CYS A 143 -8.55 -12.52 -12.01
N PHE A 144 -7.75 -13.02 -11.05
CA PHE A 144 -6.41 -12.51 -10.77
C PHE A 144 -5.37 -13.64 -10.82
N MET A 145 -4.66 -13.70 -11.91
CA MET A 145 -3.53 -14.60 -12.07
C MET A 145 -2.23 -13.88 -11.68
N LEU A 146 -1.49 -14.45 -10.74
CA LEU A 146 -0.17 -13.99 -10.35
C LEU A 146 0.85 -15.09 -10.52
N MET A 147 2.00 -14.75 -11.09
CA MET A 147 3.14 -15.65 -11.24
C MET A 147 4.35 -15.06 -10.53
N ASN A 148 5.05 -15.88 -9.78
CA ASN A 148 6.34 -15.52 -9.18
C ASN A 148 7.42 -15.48 -10.29
N THR A 149 7.91 -14.29 -10.62
CA THR A 149 8.95 -14.07 -11.64
C THR A 149 10.37 -14.07 -11.05
N GLY A 150 10.51 -14.26 -9.74
CA GLY A 150 11.78 -14.17 -9.02
C GLY A 150 12.17 -12.71 -8.78
N LYS A 151 13.48 -12.44 -8.79
CA LYS A 151 14.05 -11.11 -8.47
C LYS A 151 14.05 -10.13 -9.65
N GLU A 152 13.73 -10.59 -10.84
CA GLU A 152 13.74 -9.77 -12.05
C GLU A 152 12.35 -9.19 -12.32
N LEU A 153 12.31 -7.91 -12.70
CA LEU A 153 11.08 -7.30 -13.18
C LEU A 153 10.70 -7.91 -14.52
N SER A 154 9.48 -8.40 -14.63
CA SER A 154 8.95 -8.92 -15.88
C SER A 154 8.41 -7.79 -16.75
N LEU A 155 8.91 -7.70 -17.99
CA LEU A 155 8.47 -6.74 -18.99
C LEU A 155 7.86 -7.47 -20.21
N ILE A 156 7.24 -8.62 -19.99
CA ILE A 156 6.83 -9.57 -21.04
C ILE A 156 5.73 -9.10 -21.98
N HIS A 157 5.01 -8.04 -21.61
CA HIS A 157 3.93 -7.53 -22.45
C HIS A 157 4.29 -6.27 -23.20
N ILE A 158 5.51 -6.09 -23.43
CA ILE A 158 6.03 -4.96 -24.18
C ILE A 158 6.38 -5.39 -25.58
#